data_2ca10c8455ef29a6252e7d18c4cec852
#
_entry.id   2ca10c8455ef29a6252e7d18c4cec852
#
_cell.length_a   1.000
_cell.length_b   1.000
_cell.length_c   1.000
_cell.angle_alpha   90.00
_cell.angle_beta   90.00
_cell.angle_gamma   90.00
#
_symmetry.space_group_name_H-M   'P 1'
#
loop_
_entity.id
_entity.type
_entity.pdbx_description
1 polymer ?
#
loop_
_entity_poly.entity_id
_entity_poly.type
_entity_poly.pdbx_seq_one_letter_code
_entity_poly.pdbx_strand_id
1 'polypeptide(L)'
;MEEIGIDLKIEDPTLTAQASEKQILLDSLPSGSEELYSTWKRLEAHREFLQLQEEYIRDETANLRRELLRAQEEVKRIQSVPLVIGQFLEPVDERRAIVASTTGQNYVVRILSTLDRELLKPSSSVALHRHSNALVDILPPEADSSIAMLGADEKPDVKYSDIGGLDAQKQEIREAVELPLIQMDLYRKIGIDPPRGVLLYGPPGTGKTMLVKAVANATKASFIRVVGSEFVQKYLGEGPRMVRDVFRMARENSPCIIFIDEVDAIATKRFDAQTGSDREVQRILLELLNQMDGFDQQTTVKVIMATNRADTLDPALLRPGRLDRKIEMPHPSRRERRLIFQTVTSKMNLGPDVDLEDYVSRPDSLSSAQIASICQAAGLQAVRKNRYVILPVDFEEAWKSVVKKSDETHEFCKYRLSLDATEFALTILL
;
A
#
# COMPACT_ATOMS: atom_id res chain seq x y z
N MET A 1 -2.30 16.82 -26.00
CA MET A 1 -2.48 15.85 -27.10
C MET A 1 -1.43 16.12 -28.17
N GLU A 2 -0.19 16.09 -27.74
CA GLU A 2 1.03 16.22 -28.54
C GLU A 2 2.03 15.36 -27.79
N GLU A 3 2.11 14.09 -28.15
CA GLU A 3 3.22 13.21 -27.76
C GLU A 3 2.92 11.76 -28.16
N ILE A 4 2.60 11.54 -29.43
CA ILE A 4 2.97 10.31 -30.13
C ILE A 4 3.35 10.79 -31.52
N GLY A 5 4.55 11.38 -31.62
CA GLY A 5 5.20 11.73 -32.88
C GLY A 5 5.69 10.49 -33.59
N ILE A 6 4.82 9.80 -34.27
CA ILE A 6 5.22 8.93 -35.37
C ILE A 6 5.14 9.79 -36.62
N ASP A 7 6.21 10.52 -36.87
CA ASP A 7 6.52 11.08 -38.20
C ASP A 7 6.78 9.87 -39.14
N LEU A 8 5.72 9.36 -39.72
CA LEU A 8 5.82 8.52 -40.90
C LEU A 8 6.21 9.45 -42.07
N LYS A 9 7.48 9.81 -42.14
CA LYS A 9 8.08 10.21 -43.41
C LYS A 9 8.09 8.95 -44.30
N ILE A 10 7.02 8.78 -45.04
CA ILE A 10 6.99 7.90 -46.21
C ILE A 10 7.89 8.61 -47.24
N GLU A 11 9.18 8.38 -47.18
CA GLU A 11 10.03 8.59 -48.33
C GLU A 11 9.62 7.56 -49.33
N ASP A 12 9.00 8.01 -50.44
CA ASP A 12 8.65 7.17 -51.56
C ASP A 12 9.93 6.52 -52.13
N PRO A 13 10.17 5.22 -51.89
CA PRO A 13 11.36 4.55 -52.45
C PRO A 13 11.19 4.22 -53.93
N THR A 14 10.11 4.71 -54.55
CA THR A 14 9.72 4.31 -55.92
C THR A 14 10.44 5.07 -57.02
N LEU A 15 11.07 6.25 -56.76
CA LEU A 15 11.71 7.02 -57.81
C LEU A 15 13.14 6.65 -58.14
N THR A 16 13.88 6.08 -57.19
CA THR A 16 15.29 5.66 -57.42
C THR A 16 15.41 4.20 -57.94
N ALA A 17 14.46 3.33 -57.61
CA ALA A 17 14.42 1.97 -58.12
C ALA A 17 14.02 1.89 -59.59
N GLN A 18 13.12 2.78 -60.06
CA GLN A 18 12.64 2.79 -61.43
C GLN A 18 13.69 3.22 -62.48
N ALA A 19 14.73 3.97 -62.06
CA ALA A 19 15.80 4.40 -62.99
C ALA A 19 16.83 3.28 -63.22
N SER A 20 17.14 2.46 -62.22
CA SER A 20 18.10 1.37 -62.38
C SER A 20 17.48 0.11 -63.08
N GLU A 21 16.19 -0.16 -62.86
CA GLU A 21 15.51 -1.28 -63.55
C GLU A 21 15.27 -0.99 -65.03
N LYS A 22 15.03 0.26 -65.43
CA LYS A 22 14.93 0.63 -66.86
C LYS A 22 16.24 0.44 -67.59
N GLN A 23 17.38 0.68 -67.00
CA GLN A 23 18.67 0.48 -67.63
C GLN A 23 19.05 -0.99 -67.81
N ILE A 24 18.71 -1.84 -66.82
CA ILE A 24 18.94 -3.28 -66.87
C ILE A 24 18.06 -3.97 -67.92
N LEU A 25 16.82 -3.46 -68.12
CA LEU A 25 15.88 -3.96 -69.13
C LEU A 25 16.25 -3.57 -70.57
N LEU A 26 16.91 -2.43 -70.77
CA LEU A 26 17.38 -1.92 -72.07
C LEU A 26 18.61 -2.68 -72.59
N ASP A 27 19.51 -3.14 -71.66
CA ASP A 27 20.72 -3.84 -72.02
C ASP A 27 20.51 -5.36 -72.33
N SER A 28 19.33 -5.89 -72.10
CA SER A 28 18.95 -7.29 -72.32
C SER A 28 18.04 -7.55 -73.53
N LEU A 29 17.90 -6.59 -74.48
CA LEU A 29 17.09 -6.75 -75.65
C LEU A 29 17.78 -7.60 -76.73
N PRO A 30 17.20 -8.75 -77.09
CA PRO A 30 17.76 -9.60 -78.15
C PRO A 30 17.45 -9.02 -79.57
N SER A 31 18.41 -9.22 -80.44
CA SER A 31 18.43 -8.59 -81.79
C SER A 31 17.62 -9.29 -82.86
N GLY A 32 16.78 -10.29 -82.54
CA GLY A 32 15.93 -11.04 -83.50
C GLY A 32 14.45 -10.73 -83.30
N SER A 33 13.65 -10.60 -84.44
CA SER A 33 12.24 -10.24 -84.42
C SER A 33 11.31 -11.26 -83.70
N GLU A 34 11.64 -12.53 -83.68
CA GLU A 34 10.90 -13.59 -82.96
C GLU A 34 11.17 -13.58 -81.45
N GLU A 35 12.37 -13.23 -81.06
CA GLU A 35 12.76 -13.08 -79.64
C GLU A 35 12.15 -11.81 -79.05
N LEU A 36 12.01 -10.72 -79.80
CA LEU A 36 11.33 -9.49 -79.38
C LEU A 36 9.85 -9.70 -79.07
N TYR A 37 9.16 -10.50 -79.80
CA TYR A 37 7.75 -10.82 -79.55
C TYR A 37 7.57 -11.68 -78.27
N SER A 38 8.44 -12.63 -78.08
CA SER A 38 8.40 -13.46 -76.87
C SER A 38 8.70 -12.67 -75.63
N THR A 39 9.67 -11.72 -75.64
CA THR A 39 10.00 -10.80 -74.56
C THR A 39 8.88 -9.81 -74.31
N TRP A 40 8.24 -9.27 -75.34
CA TRP A 40 7.07 -8.38 -75.18
C TRP A 40 5.91 -9.11 -74.53
N LYS A 41 5.61 -10.32 -74.85
CA LYS A 41 4.53 -11.12 -74.28
C LYS A 41 4.80 -11.47 -72.80
N ARG A 42 6.07 -11.73 -72.47
CA ARG A 42 6.50 -11.93 -71.05
C ARG A 42 6.36 -10.65 -70.24
N LEU A 43 6.72 -9.50 -70.77
CA LEU A 43 6.58 -8.22 -70.13
C LEU A 43 5.10 -7.83 -69.95
N GLU A 44 4.25 -8.15 -70.92
CA GLU A 44 2.79 -7.94 -70.83
C GLU A 44 2.18 -8.79 -69.71
N ALA A 45 2.50 -10.07 -69.64
CA ALA A 45 2.05 -10.96 -68.56
C ALA A 45 2.58 -10.49 -67.17
N HIS A 46 3.81 -10.01 -67.15
CA HIS A 46 4.39 -9.49 -65.90
C HIS A 46 3.72 -8.19 -65.48
N ARG A 47 3.36 -7.30 -66.40
CA ARG A 47 2.59 -6.08 -66.16
C ARG A 47 1.20 -6.41 -65.61
N GLU A 48 0.49 -7.39 -66.19
CA GLU A 48 -0.82 -7.81 -65.70
C GLU A 48 -0.71 -8.40 -64.28
N PHE A 49 0.32 -9.17 -64.00
CA PHE A 49 0.56 -9.71 -62.68
C PHE A 49 0.82 -8.59 -61.65
N LEU A 50 1.64 -7.61 -62.00
CA LEU A 50 1.91 -6.46 -61.15
C LEU A 50 0.66 -5.59 -60.91
N GLN A 51 -0.20 -5.44 -61.92
CA GLN A 51 -1.47 -4.73 -61.77
C GLN A 51 -2.41 -5.44 -60.80
N LEU A 52 -2.50 -6.75 -60.85
CA LEU A 52 -3.27 -7.56 -59.88
C LEU A 52 -2.70 -7.46 -58.48
N GLN A 53 -1.39 -7.47 -58.33
CA GLN A 53 -0.76 -7.26 -57.03
C GLN A 53 -1.00 -5.84 -56.50
N GLU A 54 -0.95 -4.82 -57.32
CA GLU A 54 -1.24 -3.45 -56.94
C GLU A 54 -2.70 -3.29 -56.48
N GLU A 55 -3.65 -3.87 -57.17
CA GLU A 55 -5.05 -3.89 -56.75
C GLU A 55 -5.24 -4.60 -55.41
N TYR A 56 -4.62 -5.78 -55.22
CA TYR A 56 -4.69 -6.51 -53.99
C TYR A 56 -4.10 -5.72 -52.81
N ILE A 57 -2.92 -5.14 -52.98
CA ILE A 57 -2.29 -4.30 -51.97
C ILE A 57 -3.13 -3.05 -51.66
N ARG A 58 -3.76 -2.45 -52.68
CA ARG A 58 -4.65 -1.30 -52.50
C ARG A 58 -5.88 -1.65 -51.68
N ASP A 59 -6.48 -2.82 -51.93
CA ASP A 59 -7.62 -3.31 -51.17
C ASP A 59 -7.24 -3.70 -49.74
N GLU A 60 -6.10 -4.33 -49.55
CA GLU A 60 -5.58 -4.65 -48.21
C GLU A 60 -5.31 -3.38 -47.40
N THR A 61 -4.65 -2.37 -47.97
CA THR A 61 -4.40 -1.11 -47.30
C THR A 61 -5.69 -0.36 -46.94
N ALA A 62 -6.73 -0.45 -47.80
CA ALA A 62 -8.04 0.13 -47.51
C ALA A 62 -8.76 -0.60 -46.37
N ASN A 63 -8.62 -1.92 -46.31
CA ASN A 63 -9.18 -2.72 -45.20
C ASN A 63 -8.48 -2.45 -43.88
N LEU A 64 -7.16 -2.46 -43.89
CA LEU A 64 -6.36 -2.15 -42.68
C LEU A 64 -6.61 -0.73 -42.14
N ARG A 65 -6.77 0.26 -43.02
CA ARG A 65 -7.17 1.62 -42.62
C ARG A 65 -8.55 1.64 -41.97
N ARG A 66 -9.52 0.88 -42.49
CA ARG A 66 -10.85 0.78 -41.86
C ARG A 66 -10.82 0.10 -40.51
N GLU A 67 -10.02 -0.96 -40.36
CA GLU A 67 -9.83 -1.63 -39.08
C GLU A 67 -9.13 -0.73 -38.05
N LEU A 68 -8.12 0.03 -38.46
CA LEU A 68 -7.43 0.99 -37.61
C LEU A 68 -8.37 2.08 -37.12
N LEU A 69 -9.22 2.64 -37.99
CA LEU A 69 -10.22 3.63 -37.57
C LEU A 69 -11.24 3.05 -36.59
N ARG A 70 -11.70 1.81 -36.83
CA ARG A 70 -12.61 1.13 -35.88
C ARG A 70 -11.94 0.91 -34.52
N ALA A 71 -10.71 0.46 -34.52
CA ALA A 71 -9.96 0.27 -33.27
C ALA A 71 -9.76 1.59 -32.52
N GLN A 72 -9.46 2.69 -33.22
CA GLN A 72 -9.36 4.01 -32.62
C GLN A 72 -10.69 4.51 -32.03
N GLU A 73 -11.81 4.26 -32.71
CA GLU A 73 -13.14 4.60 -32.20
C GLU A 73 -13.51 3.75 -30.97
N GLU A 74 -13.16 2.48 -30.96
CA GLU A 74 -13.38 1.60 -29.79
C GLU A 74 -12.58 2.06 -28.60
N VAL A 75 -11.30 2.43 -28.77
CA VAL A 75 -10.46 3.00 -27.70
C VAL A 75 -11.06 4.30 -27.18
N LYS A 76 -11.51 5.21 -28.06
CA LYS A 76 -12.18 6.45 -27.62
C LYS A 76 -13.46 6.19 -26.81
N ARG A 77 -14.28 5.24 -27.23
CA ARG A 77 -15.52 4.88 -26.49
C ARG A 77 -15.20 4.31 -25.13
N ILE A 78 -14.14 3.54 -25.01
CA ILE A 78 -13.70 2.90 -23.75
C ILE A 78 -13.12 3.92 -22.79
N GLN A 79 -12.35 4.89 -23.27
CA GLN A 79 -11.75 5.95 -22.43
C GLN A 79 -12.78 6.97 -21.90
N SER A 80 -13.94 7.10 -22.54
CA SER A 80 -14.96 8.11 -22.16
C SER A 80 -15.89 7.69 -21.03
N VAL A 81 -15.88 6.44 -20.58
CA VAL A 81 -16.80 5.89 -19.58
C VAL A 81 -16.03 5.57 -18.30
N PRO A 82 -16.58 5.85 -17.09
CA PRO A 82 -15.93 5.46 -15.84
C PRO A 82 -15.72 3.94 -15.81
N LEU A 83 -14.50 3.54 -15.51
CA LEU A 83 -14.09 2.14 -15.43
C LEU A 83 -14.40 1.58 -14.04
N VAL A 84 -14.72 0.30 -13.96
CA VAL A 84 -14.95 -0.43 -12.71
C VAL A 84 -13.72 -1.29 -12.42
N ILE A 85 -13.26 -1.28 -11.18
CA ILE A 85 -12.13 -2.11 -10.76
C ILE A 85 -12.60 -3.54 -10.57
N GLY A 86 -11.85 -4.50 -11.12
CA GLY A 86 -12.05 -5.94 -10.94
C GLY A 86 -10.74 -6.63 -10.62
N GLN A 87 -10.81 -7.90 -10.25
CA GLN A 87 -9.64 -8.74 -10.01
C GLN A 87 -9.59 -9.87 -11.03
N PHE A 88 -8.50 -9.97 -11.76
CA PHE A 88 -8.27 -11.05 -12.71
C PHE A 88 -8.05 -12.38 -11.95
N LEU A 89 -8.78 -13.43 -12.29
CA LEU A 89 -8.65 -14.75 -11.66
C LEU A 89 -7.85 -15.69 -12.56
N GLU A 90 -8.43 -16.06 -13.70
CA GLU A 90 -7.86 -17.04 -14.62
C GLU A 90 -8.18 -16.69 -16.08
N PRO A 91 -7.27 -16.94 -17.03
CA PRO A 91 -7.58 -16.90 -18.46
C PRO A 91 -8.36 -18.18 -18.84
N VAL A 92 -9.46 -18.03 -19.55
CA VAL A 92 -10.23 -19.16 -20.11
C VAL A 92 -9.73 -19.50 -21.50
N ASP A 93 -9.59 -18.47 -22.33
CA ASP A 93 -9.13 -18.55 -23.72
C ASP A 93 -8.21 -17.36 -24.00
N GLU A 94 -7.60 -17.34 -25.18
CA GLU A 94 -6.82 -16.19 -25.64
C GLU A 94 -7.58 -14.85 -25.63
N ARG A 95 -8.90 -14.87 -25.71
CA ARG A 95 -9.77 -13.68 -25.81
C ARG A 95 -10.73 -13.52 -24.64
N ARG A 96 -10.73 -14.44 -23.67
CA ARG A 96 -11.67 -14.45 -22.55
C ARG A 96 -10.96 -14.74 -21.23
N ALA A 97 -11.39 -14.07 -20.18
CA ALA A 97 -10.88 -14.26 -18.84
C ALA A 97 -12.01 -14.28 -17.83
N ILE A 98 -11.76 -14.89 -16.67
CA ILE A 98 -12.63 -14.82 -15.51
C ILE A 98 -12.10 -13.68 -14.62
N VAL A 99 -12.98 -12.73 -14.31
CA VAL A 99 -12.68 -11.59 -13.46
C VAL A 99 -13.71 -11.53 -12.35
N ALA A 100 -13.25 -11.34 -11.11
CA ALA A 100 -14.09 -11.02 -9.97
C ALA A 100 -14.35 -9.51 -9.94
N SER A 101 -15.62 -9.13 -9.87
CA SER A 101 -15.99 -7.73 -9.65
C SER A 101 -15.90 -7.38 -8.16
N THR A 102 -15.82 -6.09 -7.84
CA THR A 102 -15.94 -5.55 -6.47
C THR A 102 -17.25 -5.96 -5.78
N THR A 103 -18.29 -6.29 -6.55
CA THR A 103 -19.58 -6.80 -6.04
C THR A 103 -19.54 -8.26 -5.57
N GLY A 104 -18.38 -8.95 -5.71
CA GLY A 104 -18.22 -10.35 -5.31
C GLY A 104 -18.72 -11.38 -6.34
N GLN A 105 -19.14 -10.93 -7.51
CA GLN A 105 -19.58 -11.83 -8.60
C GLN A 105 -18.44 -12.04 -9.58
N ASN A 106 -18.32 -13.28 -10.09
CA ASN A 106 -17.36 -13.63 -11.14
C ASN A 106 -18.01 -13.50 -12.51
N TYR A 107 -17.34 -12.81 -13.42
CA TYR A 107 -17.77 -12.61 -14.79
C TYR A 107 -16.76 -13.21 -15.77
N VAL A 108 -17.25 -13.83 -16.83
CA VAL A 108 -16.42 -14.16 -18.00
C VAL A 108 -16.40 -12.95 -18.91
N VAL A 109 -15.27 -12.30 -19.02
CA VAL A 109 -15.09 -11.04 -19.74
C VAL A 109 -14.22 -11.22 -20.98
N ARG A 110 -14.37 -10.34 -21.96
CA ARG A 110 -13.47 -10.29 -23.12
C ARG A 110 -12.25 -9.44 -22.80
N ILE A 111 -11.09 -9.92 -23.23
CA ILE A 111 -9.83 -9.19 -23.15
C ILE A 111 -9.71 -8.33 -24.40
N LEU A 112 -9.34 -7.05 -24.26
CA LEU A 112 -9.05 -6.18 -25.40
C LEU A 112 -7.77 -6.68 -26.11
N SER A 113 -7.74 -6.55 -27.43
CA SER A 113 -6.58 -6.98 -28.24
C SER A 113 -5.33 -6.13 -28.05
N THR A 114 -5.48 -4.94 -27.45
CA THR A 114 -4.39 -3.99 -27.18
C THR A 114 -3.64 -4.26 -25.87
N LEU A 115 -4.11 -5.21 -25.05
CA LEU A 115 -3.52 -5.50 -23.75
C LEU A 115 -2.42 -6.56 -23.85
N ASP A 116 -1.30 -6.28 -23.19
CA ASP A 116 -0.20 -7.23 -23.06
C ASP A 116 -0.60 -8.35 -22.09
N ARG A 117 -0.67 -9.55 -22.63
CA ARG A 117 -1.09 -10.75 -21.89
C ARG A 117 -0.08 -11.21 -20.85
N GLU A 118 1.19 -10.90 -21.03
CA GLU A 118 2.27 -11.24 -20.10
C GLU A 118 2.12 -10.52 -18.76
N LEU A 119 1.43 -9.38 -18.75
CA LEU A 119 1.15 -8.59 -17.55
C LEU A 119 -0.09 -9.10 -16.77
N LEU A 120 -0.92 -9.96 -17.37
CA LEU A 120 -2.10 -10.55 -16.74
C LEU A 120 -1.71 -11.68 -15.79
N LYS A 121 -1.31 -11.34 -14.58
CA LYS A 121 -1.03 -12.31 -13.53
C LYS A 121 -2.30 -12.64 -12.74
N PRO A 122 -2.47 -13.87 -12.22
CA PRO A 122 -3.55 -14.21 -11.30
C PRO A 122 -3.59 -13.24 -10.13
N SER A 123 -4.78 -12.75 -9.79
CA SER A 123 -5.03 -11.74 -8.73
C SER A 123 -4.56 -10.31 -9.04
N SER A 124 -4.19 -9.95 -10.27
CA SER A 124 -3.91 -8.56 -10.64
C SER A 124 -5.19 -7.72 -10.66
N SER A 125 -5.07 -6.43 -10.27
CA SER A 125 -6.16 -5.46 -10.38
C SER A 125 -6.31 -5.02 -11.84
N VAL A 126 -7.55 -5.05 -12.34
CA VAL A 126 -7.87 -4.76 -13.75
C VAL A 126 -9.02 -3.77 -13.84
N ALA A 127 -8.98 -2.93 -14.87
CA ALA A 127 -10.04 -1.99 -15.17
C ALA A 127 -11.05 -2.63 -16.13
N LEU A 128 -12.31 -2.66 -15.73
CA LEU A 128 -13.43 -3.19 -16.49
C LEU A 128 -14.32 -2.07 -17.02
N HIS A 129 -14.77 -2.18 -18.22
CA HIS A 129 -15.75 -1.26 -18.79
C HIS A 129 -17.10 -1.45 -18.10
N ARG A 130 -17.69 -0.38 -17.57
CA ARG A 130 -18.90 -0.41 -16.74
C ARG A 130 -20.10 -1.13 -17.36
N HIS A 131 -20.32 -1.03 -18.65
CA HIS A 131 -21.50 -1.59 -19.33
C HIS A 131 -21.26 -2.93 -19.99
N SER A 132 -20.08 -3.17 -20.56
CA SER A 132 -19.75 -4.41 -21.25
C SER A 132 -18.94 -5.39 -20.40
N ASN A 133 -18.47 -4.97 -19.23
CA ASN A 133 -17.54 -5.68 -18.37
C ASN A 133 -16.26 -6.16 -19.10
N ALA A 134 -15.96 -5.61 -20.29
CA ALA A 134 -14.76 -5.96 -21.01
C ALA A 134 -13.51 -5.46 -20.27
N LEU A 135 -12.44 -6.24 -20.29
CA LEU A 135 -11.17 -5.89 -19.69
C LEU A 135 -10.47 -4.88 -20.58
N VAL A 136 -10.27 -3.67 -20.06
CA VAL A 136 -9.77 -2.49 -20.79
C VAL A 136 -8.32 -2.20 -20.49
N ASP A 137 -7.92 -2.32 -19.22
CA ASP A 137 -6.57 -1.96 -18.79
C ASP A 137 -6.16 -2.78 -17.57
N ILE A 138 -4.86 -2.82 -17.30
CA ILE A 138 -4.26 -3.44 -16.12
C ILE A 138 -3.83 -2.32 -15.19
N LEU A 139 -4.41 -2.30 -14.00
CA LEU A 139 -4.08 -1.30 -13.01
C LEU A 139 -2.77 -1.69 -12.30
N PRO A 140 -1.85 -0.74 -12.07
CA PRO A 140 -0.72 -0.99 -11.22
C PRO A 140 -1.20 -1.36 -9.81
N PRO A 141 -0.46 -2.16 -9.04
CA PRO A 141 -0.86 -2.58 -7.68
C PRO A 141 -1.06 -1.42 -6.71
N GLU A 142 -0.55 -0.24 -7.04
CA GLU A 142 -0.68 1.01 -6.26
C GLU A 142 -2.00 1.77 -6.51
N ALA A 143 -2.82 1.35 -7.46
CA ALA A 143 -4.04 2.06 -7.82
C ALA A 143 -5.17 1.99 -6.76
N ASP A 144 -5.09 1.05 -5.82
CA ASP A 144 -5.97 1.01 -4.66
C ASP A 144 -5.44 1.99 -3.59
N SER A 145 -5.86 3.24 -3.65
CA SER A 145 -5.45 4.36 -2.80
C SER A 145 -5.75 4.21 -1.29
N SER A 146 -6.36 3.11 -0.88
CA SER A 146 -6.69 2.83 0.52
C SER A 146 -5.50 2.33 1.35
N ILE A 147 -4.40 1.90 0.69
CA ILE A 147 -3.23 1.38 1.37
C ILE A 147 -2.06 2.33 1.16
N ALA A 148 -1.67 3.03 2.23
CA ALA A 148 -0.50 3.91 2.18
C ALA A 148 0.78 3.07 2.17
N MET A 149 1.35 2.85 0.99
CA MET A 149 2.66 2.27 0.82
C MET A 149 3.70 3.39 0.79
N LEU A 150 4.54 3.45 1.82
CA LEU A 150 5.69 4.35 1.83
C LEU A 150 6.87 3.62 1.18
N GLY A 151 7.27 4.07 0.01
CA GLY A 151 8.47 3.58 -0.67
C GLY A 151 9.73 3.75 0.17
N ALA A 152 10.82 3.12 -0.25
CA ALA A 152 12.11 3.24 0.45
C ALA A 152 12.61 4.69 0.52
N ASP A 153 12.15 5.56 -0.38
CA ASP A 153 12.52 6.98 -0.45
C ASP A 153 11.61 7.90 0.38
N GLU A 154 10.38 7.46 0.74
CA GLU A 154 9.40 8.22 1.52
C GLU A 154 9.34 7.76 2.99
N LYS A 155 10.49 7.53 3.62
CA LYS A 155 10.54 7.05 4.99
C LYS A 155 10.14 8.14 5.98
N PRO A 156 9.47 7.76 7.09
CA PRO A 156 9.17 8.71 8.15
C PRO A 156 10.47 9.25 8.77
N ASP A 157 10.59 10.57 8.94
CA ASP A 157 11.77 11.29 9.46
C ASP A 157 12.04 11.08 10.96
N VAL A 158 11.57 9.99 11.55
CA VAL A 158 11.74 9.70 12.98
C VAL A 158 12.93 8.77 13.20
N LYS A 159 13.90 9.21 13.99
CA LYS A 159 15.07 8.40 14.36
C LYS A 159 14.92 7.85 15.78
N TYR A 160 15.68 6.81 16.13
CA TYR A 160 15.74 6.29 17.50
C TYR A 160 16.22 7.33 18.53
N SER A 161 17.01 8.31 18.10
CA SER A 161 17.43 9.46 18.92
C SER A 161 16.27 10.35 19.36
N ASP A 162 15.19 10.40 18.56
CA ASP A 162 14.02 11.22 18.86
C ASP A 162 13.06 10.57 19.87
N ILE A 163 13.32 9.31 20.23
CA ILE A 163 12.56 8.57 21.23
C ILE A 163 13.35 8.57 22.54
N GLY A 164 12.86 9.28 23.53
CA GLY A 164 13.46 9.30 24.88
C GLY A 164 13.10 8.02 25.65
N GLY A 165 14.10 7.34 26.23
CA GLY A 165 13.89 6.13 27.04
C GLY A 165 13.55 4.88 26.20
N LEU A 166 12.91 3.88 26.85
CA LEU A 166 12.51 2.60 26.24
C LEU A 166 13.70 1.79 25.70
N ASP A 167 14.83 1.82 26.37
CA ASP A 167 16.07 1.21 25.84
C ASP A 167 15.95 -0.31 25.68
N ALA A 168 15.30 -0.99 26.62
CA ALA A 168 15.05 -2.42 26.56
C ALA A 168 14.12 -2.77 25.36
N GLN A 169 13.04 -2.03 25.19
CA GLN A 169 12.07 -2.25 24.09
C GLN A 169 12.69 -1.95 22.73
N LYS A 170 13.53 -0.92 22.65
CA LYS A 170 14.30 -0.61 21.42
C LYS A 170 15.23 -1.76 21.04
N GLN A 171 15.89 -2.37 22.02
CA GLN A 171 16.77 -3.50 21.77
C GLN A 171 16.00 -4.74 21.36
N GLU A 172 14.89 -5.07 22.05
CA GLU A 172 14.04 -6.20 21.69
C GLU A 172 13.47 -6.08 20.28
N ILE A 173 13.01 -4.90 19.86
CA ILE A 173 12.47 -4.71 18.50
C ILE A 173 13.58 -4.77 17.45
N ARG A 174 14.79 -4.28 17.74
CA ARG A 174 15.94 -4.44 16.85
C ARG A 174 16.27 -5.92 16.62
N GLU A 175 16.32 -6.70 17.70
CA GLU A 175 16.59 -8.14 17.62
C GLU A 175 15.49 -8.89 16.87
N ALA A 176 14.23 -8.49 17.02
CA ALA A 176 13.10 -9.18 16.40
C ALA A 176 12.87 -8.79 14.93
N VAL A 177 13.13 -7.54 14.55
CA VAL A 177 12.79 -7.01 13.22
C VAL A 177 14.03 -6.65 12.40
N GLU A 178 14.95 -5.82 12.93
CA GLU A 178 16.08 -5.31 12.17
C GLU A 178 17.13 -6.39 11.88
N LEU A 179 17.56 -7.14 12.89
CA LEU A 179 18.59 -8.15 12.72
C LEU A 179 18.22 -9.22 11.69
N PRO A 180 16.98 -9.78 11.69
CA PRO A 180 16.59 -10.73 10.66
C PRO A 180 16.57 -10.15 9.24
N LEU A 181 16.27 -8.85 9.07
CA LEU A 181 16.25 -8.20 7.76
C LEU A 181 17.67 -7.87 7.25
N ILE A 182 18.61 -7.57 8.16
CA ILE A 182 19.99 -7.20 7.79
C ILE A 182 20.89 -8.44 7.66
N GLN A 183 20.72 -9.42 8.55
CA GLN A 183 21.65 -10.55 8.73
C GLN A 183 20.96 -11.92 8.63
N MET A 184 20.10 -12.11 7.63
CA MET A 184 19.38 -13.37 7.42
C MET A 184 20.31 -14.59 7.31
N ASP A 185 21.49 -14.40 6.73
CA ASP A 185 22.48 -15.48 6.55
C ASP A 185 23.02 -16.05 7.87
N LEU A 186 23.08 -15.23 8.93
CA LEU A 186 23.47 -15.73 10.25
C LEU A 186 22.42 -16.66 10.83
N TYR A 187 21.15 -16.33 10.71
CA TYR A 187 20.05 -17.17 11.18
C TYR A 187 20.03 -18.52 10.45
N ARG A 188 20.25 -18.51 9.13
CA ARG A 188 20.36 -19.73 8.31
C ARG A 188 21.56 -20.61 8.71
N LYS A 189 22.73 -20.00 8.98
CA LYS A 189 23.93 -20.72 9.41
C LYS A 189 23.79 -21.37 10.79
N ILE A 190 23.06 -20.70 11.71
CA ILE A 190 22.80 -21.19 13.06
C ILE A 190 21.65 -22.23 13.05
N GLY A 191 20.78 -22.19 12.01
CA GLY A 191 19.62 -23.09 11.91
C GLY A 191 18.44 -22.66 12.79
N ILE A 192 18.30 -21.34 13.07
CA ILE A 192 17.21 -20.77 13.88
C ILE A 192 16.28 -20.00 12.95
N ASP A 193 14.98 -20.27 13.06
CA ASP A 193 13.97 -19.49 12.35
C ASP A 193 13.82 -18.08 13.00
N PRO A 194 13.95 -17.00 12.22
CA PRO A 194 13.78 -15.65 12.76
C PRO A 194 12.31 -15.37 13.10
N PRO A 195 12.02 -14.59 14.16
CA PRO A 195 10.65 -14.24 14.52
C PRO A 195 9.96 -13.55 13.35
N ARG A 196 8.69 -13.92 13.07
CA ARG A 196 7.91 -13.41 11.95
C ARG A 196 7.11 -12.17 12.32
N GLY A 197 6.50 -12.21 13.49
CA GLY A 197 5.62 -11.15 13.97
C GLY A 197 6.00 -10.63 15.34
N VAL A 198 5.75 -9.34 15.55
CA VAL A 198 5.95 -8.62 16.81
C VAL A 198 4.66 -7.94 17.21
N LEU A 199 4.23 -8.13 18.45
CA LEU A 199 3.12 -7.41 19.04
C LEU A 199 3.64 -6.35 20.01
N LEU A 200 3.27 -5.08 19.77
CA LEU A 200 3.48 -3.98 20.69
C LEU A 200 2.18 -3.71 21.46
N TYR A 201 2.21 -3.82 22.78
CA TYR A 201 1.03 -3.59 23.60
C TYR A 201 1.34 -2.69 24.80
N GLY A 202 0.32 -2.01 25.30
CA GLY A 202 0.43 -1.14 26.46
C GLY A 202 -0.50 0.07 26.39
N PRO A 203 -0.50 0.94 27.41
CA PRO A 203 -1.41 2.06 27.50
C PRO A 203 -1.25 3.03 26.31
N PRO A 204 -2.29 3.83 26.00
CA PRO A 204 -2.21 4.81 24.92
C PRO A 204 -1.18 5.90 25.24
N GLY A 205 -0.54 6.43 24.18
CA GLY A 205 0.42 7.51 24.31
C GLY A 205 1.80 7.12 24.83
N THR A 206 2.16 5.83 24.85
CA THR A 206 3.51 5.34 25.23
C THR A 206 4.53 5.34 24.07
N GLY A 207 4.11 5.70 22.86
CA GLY A 207 5.02 5.84 21.72
C GLY A 207 5.13 4.62 20.82
N LYS A 208 4.17 3.68 20.83
CA LYS A 208 4.16 2.48 19.98
C LYS A 208 4.35 2.80 18.49
N THR A 209 3.51 3.66 17.95
CA THR A 209 3.58 4.07 16.54
C THR A 209 4.88 4.82 16.20
N MET A 210 5.41 5.64 17.13
CA MET A 210 6.70 6.31 16.94
C MET A 210 7.86 5.33 16.86
N LEU A 211 7.87 4.31 17.73
CA LEU A 211 8.91 3.28 17.73
C LEU A 211 8.95 2.53 16.40
N VAL A 212 7.78 2.16 15.86
CA VAL A 212 7.70 1.48 14.55
C VAL A 212 8.18 2.37 13.40
N LYS A 213 7.86 3.67 13.44
CA LYS A 213 8.40 4.63 12.46
C LYS A 213 9.92 4.74 12.53
N ALA A 214 10.52 4.69 13.72
CA ALA A 214 11.97 4.69 13.87
C ALA A 214 12.60 3.39 13.33
N VAL A 215 11.97 2.23 13.54
CA VAL A 215 12.38 0.95 12.94
C VAL A 215 12.36 1.02 11.42
N ALA A 216 11.26 1.55 10.84
CA ALA A 216 11.12 1.72 9.40
C ALA A 216 12.21 2.62 8.80
N ASN A 217 12.58 3.69 9.49
CA ASN A 217 13.68 4.57 9.08
C ASN A 217 15.06 3.89 9.18
N ALA A 218 15.28 3.08 10.22
CA ALA A 218 16.56 2.40 10.42
C ALA A 218 16.81 1.25 9.42
N THR A 219 15.75 0.69 8.85
CA THR A 219 15.84 -0.41 7.88
C THR A 219 15.76 0.08 6.43
N LYS A 220 16.31 -0.69 5.48
CA LYS A 220 16.17 -0.44 4.04
C LYS A 220 14.93 -1.13 3.45
N ALA A 221 14.06 -1.69 4.29
CA ALA A 221 12.86 -2.38 3.86
C ALA A 221 11.75 -1.40 3.45
N SER A 222 10.88 -1.83 2.55
CA SER A 222 9.63 -1.12 2.22
C SER A 222 8.72 -1.13 3.45
N PHE A 223 7.90 -0.09 3.61
CA PHE A 223 7.06 0.07 4.78
C PHE A 223 5.59 0.25 4.38
N ILE A 224 4.74 -0.68 4.78
CA ILE A 224 3.30 -0.62 4.56
C ILE A 224 2.62 -0.35 5.91
N ARG A 225 1.89 0.76 5.99
CA ARG A 225 1.12 1.12 7.19
C ARG A 225 -0.36 0.98 6.91
N VAL A 226 -1.05 0.25 7.78
CA VAL A 226 -2.51 0.07 7.75
C VAL A 226 -3.06 0.26 9.16
N VAL A 227 -4.23 0.85 9.28
CA VAL A 227 -4.96 0.94 10.56
C VAL A 227 -6.02 -0.15 10.61
N GLY A 228 -6.15 -0.86 11.72
CA GLY A 228 -7.10 -1.96 11.87
C GLY A 228 -8.55 -1.60 11.51
N SER A 229 -8.98 -0.37 11.81
CA SER A 229 -10.31 0.13 11.46
C SER A 229 -10.55 0.28 9.95
N GLU A 230 -9.50 0.42 9.12
CA GLU A 230 -9.62 0.52 7.67
C GLU A 230 -10.08 -0.79 7.03
N PHE A 231 -9.77 -1.93 7.66
CA PHE A 231 -10.25 -3.23 7.19
C PHE A 231 -11.75 -3.44 7.44
N VAL A 232 -12.34 -2.68 8.39
CA VAL A 232 -13.77 -2.76 8.74
C VAL A 232 -14.52 -1.70 7.93
N GLN A 233 -14.64 -1.93 6.62
CA GLN A 233 -15.34 -1.00 5.72
C GLN A 233 -16.83 -1.31 5.60
N LYS A 234 -17.57 -0.39 4.98
CA LYS A 234 -19.03 -0.46 4.80
C LYS A 234 -19.50 -1.66 3.96
N TYR A 235 -18.67 -2.22 3.10
CA TYR A 235 -19.07 -3.22 2.12
C TYR A 235 -18.61 -4.61 2.51
N LEU A 236 -19.55 -5.56 2.48
CA LEU A 236 -19.30 -6.97 2.78
C LEU A 236 -18.26 -7.57 1.80
N GLY A 237 -17.22 -8.19 2.33
CA GLY A 237 -16.20 -8.91 1.56
C GLY A 237 -14.99 -8.08 1.13
N GLU A 238 -14.99 -6.77 1.31
CA GLU A 238 -13.82 -5.92 0.99
C GLU A 238 -12.69 -6.07 2.01
N GLY A 239 -13.03 -6.23 3.29
CA GLY A 239 -12.04 -6.38 4.36
C GLY A 239 -11.07 -7.55 4.15
N PRO A 240 -11.54 -8.79 3.95
CA PRO A 240 -10.68 -9.94 3.68
C PRO A 240 -9.87 -9.79 2.38
N ARG A 241 -10.42 -9.10 1.37
CA ARG A 241 -9.70 -8.78 0.13
C ARG A 241 -8.55 -7.83 0.40
N MET A 242 -8.80 -6.73 1.13
CA MET A 242 -7.76 -5.75 1.48
C MET A 242 -6.61 -6.41 2.25
N VAL A 243 -6.90 -7.33 3.18
CA VAL A 243 -5.87 -8.10 3.87
C VAL A 243 -5.00 -8.86 2.86
N ARG A 244 -5.60 -9.60 1.92
CA ARG A 244 -4.86 -10.34 0.89
C ARG A 244 -3.99 -9.42 0.02
N ASP A 245 -4.52 -8.26 -0.35
CA ASP A 245 -3.83 -7.29 -1.21
C ASP A 245 -2.62 -6.67 -0.48
N VAL A 246 -2.74 -6.34 0.82
CA VAL A 246 -1.62 -5.88 1.67
C VAL A 246 -0.50 -6.91 1.71
N PHE A 247 -0.84 -8.17 1.99
CA PHE A 247 0.17 -9.24 2.08
C PHE A 247 0.77 -9.60 0.72
N ARG A 248 0.01 -9.47 -0.38
CA ARG A 248 0.53 -9.64 -1.74
C ARG A 248 1.53 -8.53 -2.07
N MET A 249 1.17 -7.26 -1.86
CA MET A 249 2.08 -6.13 -2.08
C MET A 249 3.36 -6.24 -1.24
N ALA A 250 3.24 -6.71 0.01
CA ALA A 250 4.41 -6.91 0.86
C ALA A 250 5.35 -8.00 0.33
N ARG A 251 4.81 -9.04 -0.30
CA ARG A 251 5.62 -10.10 -0.95
C ARG A 251 6.29 -9.61 -2.23
N GLU A 252 5.60 -8.83 -3.03
CA GLU A 252 6.12 -8.24 -4.27
C GLU A 252 7.25 -7.26 -4.00
N ASN A 253 7.15 -6.50 -2.90
CA ASN A 253 8.14 -5.48 -2.49
C ASN A 253 9.06 -5.96 -1.35
N SER A 254 9.42 -7.24 -1.33
CA SER A 254 10.34 -7.79 -0.33
C SER A 254 11.76 -7.22 -0.49
N PRO A 255 12.47 -6.81 0.60
CA PRO A 255 12.10 -6.90 2.02
C PRO A 255 11.10 -5.82 2.46
N CYS A 256 10.06 -6.22 3.24
CA CYS A 256 8.97 -5.35 3.63
C CYS A 256 8.60 -5.50 5.11
N ILE A 257 8.18 -4.38 5.73
CA ILE A 257 7.60 -4.34 7.07
C ILE A 257 6.14 -3.93 6.95
N ILE A 258 5.22 -4.81 7.38
CA ILE A 258 3.80 -4.49 7.50
C ILE A 258 3.54 -4.01 8.93
N PHE A 259 2.99 -2.82 9.07
CA PHE A 259 2.58 -2.27 10.36
C PHE A 259 1.05 -2.14 10.41
N ILE A 260 0.43 -2.84 11.35
CA ILE A 260 -1.00 -2.77 11.62
C ILE A 260 -1.20 -2.10 12.97
N ASP A 261 -1.72 -0.86 12.94
CA ASP A 261 -2.05 -0.11 14.14
C ASP A 261 -3.50 -0.41 14.58
N GLU A 262 -3.79 -0.27 15.88
CA GLU A 262 -5.13 -0.52 16.44
C GLU A 262 -5.72 -1.89 16.05
N VAL A 263 -4.92 -2.94 16.16
CA VAL A 263 -5.34 -4.28 15.76
C VAL A 263 -6.53 -4.81 16.56
N ASP A 264 -6.82 -4.25 17.72
CA ASP A 264 -8.00 -4.54 18.54
C ASP A 264 -9.34 -4.28 17.80
N ALA A 265 -9.36 -3.44 16.76
CA ALA A 265 -10.54 -3.25 15.93
C ALA A 265 -10.96 -4.51 15.15
N ILE A 266 -9.99 -5.38 14.77
CA ILE A 266 -10.22 -6.57 13.94
C ILE A 266 -9.96 -7.90 14.66
N ALA A 267 -9.21 -7.87 15.74
CA ALA A 267 -8.67 -9.06 16.40
C ALA A 267 -9.25 -9.30 17.79
N THR A 268 -10.48 -8.89 18.03
CA THR A 268 -11.18 -9.14 19.30
C THR A 268 -11.51 -10.62 19.49
N LYS A 269 -11.55 -11.03 20.78
CA LYS A 269 -12.00 -12.39 21.18
C LYS A 269 -13.35 -12.71 20.54
N ARG A 270 -13.53 -13.96 20.16
CA ARG A 270 -14.78 -14.46 19.57
C ARG A 270 -15.88 -14.43 20.62
N PHE A 271 -16.75 -13.44 20.52
CA PHE A 271 -18.06 -13.47 21.14
C PHE A 271 -19.07 -14.01 20.11
N ASP A 272 -20.20 -14.54 20.59
CA ASP A 272 -21.25 -15.02 19.68
C ASP A 272 -21.64 -13.91 18.71
N ALA A 273 -21.30 -14.11 17.43
CA ALA A 273 -21.54 -13.14 16.38
C ALA A 273 -23.04 -13.02 16.10
N GLN A 274 -23.71 -12.12 16.80
CA GLN A 274 -25.14 -11.86 16.63
C GLN A 274 -25.42 -10.86 15.50
N THR A 275 -24.44 -10.04 15.15
CA THR A 275 -24.62 -9.02 14.09
C THR A 275 -23.86 -9.39 12.81
N GLY A 276 -24.31 -8.85 11.68
CA GLY A 276 -23.64 -9.03 10.38
C GLY A 276 -22.23 -8.45 10.34
N SER A 277 -22.00 -7.33 11.06
CA SER A 277 -20.68 -6.72 11.22
C SER A 277 -19.68 -7.61 11.97
N ASP A 278 -20.13 -8.31 13.00
CA ASP A 278 -19.23 -9.18 13.78
C ASP A 278 -18.75 -10.37 12.94
N ARG A 279 -19.61 -10.90 12.08
CA ARG A 279 -19.23 -11.96 11.12
C ARG A 279 -18.18 -11.51 10.13
N GLU A 280 -18.25 -10.25 9.69
CA GLU A 280 -17.26 -9.68 8.76
C GLU A 280 -15.91 -9.49 9.45
N VAL A 281 -15.88 -8.95 10.67
CA VAL A 281 -14.67 -8.85 11.49
C VAL A 281 -14.02 -10.21 11.70
N GLN A 282 -14.82 -11.26 11.98
CA GLN A 282 -14.31 -12.63 12.09
C GLN A 282 -13.72 -13.16 10.78
N ARG A 283 -14.31 -12.84 9.63
CA ARG A 283 -13.75 -13.22 8.33
C ARG A 283 -12.42 -12.52 8.05
N ILE A 284 -12.31 -11.23 8.39
CA ILE A 284 -11.07 -10.47 8.30
C ILE A 284 -9.98 -11.11 9.16
N LEU A 285 -10.32 -11.45 10.41
CA LEU A 285 -9.40 -12.12 11.32
C LEU A 285 -8.94 -13.47 10.79
N LEU A 286 -9.88 -14.31 10.29
CA LEU A 286 -9.53 -15.62 9.72
C LEU A 286 -8.61 -15.48 8.51
N GLU A 287 -8.87 -14.50 7.63
CA GLU A 287 -8.01 -14.23 6.49
C GLU A 287 -6.62 -13.75 6.92
N LEU A 288 -6.55 -12.86 7.91
CA LEU A 288 -5.28 -12.41 8.50
C LEU A 288 -4.47 -13.60 9.06
N LEU A 289 -5.11 -14.49 9.80
CA LEU A 289 -4.47 -15.69 10.32
C LEU A 289 -3.98 -16.61 9.19
N ASN A 290 -4.78 -16.82 8.15
CA ASN A 290 -4.39 -17.62 6.99
C ASN A 290 -3.20 -17.01 6.25
N GLN A 291 -3.19 -15.69 6.06
CA GLN A 291 -2.06 -15.01 5.43
C GLN A 291 -0.80 -15.10 6.28
N MET A 292 -0.90 -15.02 7.60
CA MET A 292 0.25 -15.18 8.49
C MET A 292 0.77 -16.63 8.53
N ASP A 293 -0.10 -17.62 8.48
CA ASP A 293 0.29 -19.04 8.46
C ASP A 293 0.87 -19.47 7.10
N GLY A 294 0.37 -18.87 6.01
CA GLY A 294 0.82 -19.12 4.63
C GLY A 294 2.13 -18.44 4.24
N PHE A 295 2.81 -17.77 5.16
CA PHE A 295 4.12 -17.19 4.87
C PHE A 295 5.16 -18.30 4.69
N ASP A 296 5.63 -18.45 3.45
CA ASP A 296 6.83 -19.23 3.18
C ASP A 296 8.00 -18.70 4.01
N GLN A 297 8.79 -19.61 4.57
CA GLN A 297 9.97 -19.28 5.39
C GLN A 297 11.00 -18.41 4.66
N GLN A 298 10.86 -18.29 3.34
CA GLN A 298 11.80 -17.57 2.46
C GLN A 298 11.49 -16.07 2.32
N THR A 299 10.29 -15.61 2.72
CA THR A 299 9.93 -14.20 2.54
C THR A 299 10.48 -13.33 3.68
N THR A 300 11.24 -12.30 3.31
CA THR A 300 11.79 -11.28 4.23
C THR A 300 10.72 -10.23 4.59
N VAL A 301 9.48 -10.69 4.88
CA VAL A 301 8.39 -9.83 5.33
C VAL A 301 8.23 -9.96 6.83
N LYS A 302 8.18 -8.83 7.53
CA LYS A 302 7.95 -8.75 8.98
C LYS A 302 6.64 -8.06 9.28
N VAL A 303 5.87 -8.61 10.23
CA VAL A 303 4.59 -8.04 10.64
C VAL A 303 4.74 -7.45 12.04
N ILE A 304 4.42 -6.17 12.18
CA ILE A 304 4.38 -5.49 13.48
C ILE A 304 2.93 -5.08 13.73
N MET A 305 2.39 -5.51 14.85
CA MET A 305 1.03 -5.14 15.27
C MET A 305 1.08 -4.29 16.54
N ALA A 306 0.24 -3.27 16.62
CA ALA A 306 0.11 -2.45 17.81
C ALA A 306 -1.32 -2.45 18.34
N THR A 307 -1.46 -2.52 19.68
CA THR A 307 -2.75 -2.44 20.35
C THR A 307 -2.63 -1.70 21.68
N ASN A 308 -3.72 -1.07 22.07
CA ASN A 308 -3.86 -0.47 23.41
C ASN A 308 -4.46 -1.49 24.41
N ARG A 309 -5.08 -2.57 23.92
CA ARG A 309 -5.81 -3.54 24.74
C ARG A 309 -5.37 -4.97 24.42
N ALA A 310 -4.33 -5.44 25.09
CA ALA A 310 -3.85 -6.82 24.89
C ALA A 310 -4.86 -7.88 25.35
N ASP A 311 -5.68 -7.57 26.36
CA ASP A 311 -6.62 -8.51 26.99
C ASP A 311 -7.78 -8.88 26.08
N THR A 312 -8.11 -8.03 25.11
CA THR A 312 -9.22 -8.24 24.15
C THR A 312 -8.83 -9.06 22.94
N LEU A 313 -7.53 -9.31 22.71
CA LEU A 313 -7.04 -10.00 21.52
C LEU A 313 -7.39 -11.49 21.51
N ASP A 314 -7.66 -12.03 20.33
CA ASP A 314 -7.86 -13.48 20.13
C ASP A 314 -6.54 -14.23 20.39
N PRO A 315 -6.53 -15.25 21.29
CA PRO A 315 -5.35 -16.05 21.55
C PRO A 315 -4.75 -16.73 20.31
N ALA A 316 -5.53 -16.93 19.26
CA ALA A 316 -5.07 -17.53 18.03
C ALA A 316 -3.97 -16.71 17.32
N LEU A 317 -3.96 -15.38 17.47
CA LEU A 317 -2.88 -14.51 16.98
C LEU A 317 -1.56 -14.68 17.74
N LEU A 318 -1.67 -15.02 19.02
CA LEU A 318 -0.55 -15.10 19.94
C LEU A 318 0.19 -16.45 19.89
N ARG A 319 -0.16 -17.32 18.93
CA ARG A 319 0.49 -18.61 18.74
C ARG A 319 1.89 -18.45 18.13
N PRO A 320 2.85 -19.32 18.49
CA PRO A 320 4.16 -19.36 17.84
C PRO A 320 4.02 -19.53 16.32
N GLY A 321 4.89 -18.86 15.56
CA GLY A 321 4.84 -18.81 14.11
C GLY A 321 4.01 -17.64 13.55
N ARG A 322 3.26 -16.90 14.39
CA ARG A 322 2.50 -15.69 14.04
C ARG A 322 3.08 -14.47 14.72
N LEU A 323 2.71 -14.23 15.98
CA LEU A 323 3.27 -13.15 16.81
C LEU A 323 4.20 -13.76 17.87
N ASP A 324 5.44 -13.98 17.45
CA ASP A 324 6.45 -14.69 18.25
C ASP A 324 6.95 -13.84 19.43
N ARG A 325 7.02 -12.52 19.23
CA ARG A 325 7.51 -11.59 20.25
C ARG A 325 6.41 -10.64 20.68
N LYS A 326 6.29 -10.47 22.00
CA LYS A 326 5.33 -9.55 22.64
C LYS A 326 6.14 -8.56 23.47
N ILE A 327 6.10 -7.29 23.09
CA ILE A 327 6.86 -6.21 23.71
C ILE A 327 5.88 -5.31 24.45
N GLU A 328 6.05 -5.25 25.78
CA GLU A 328 5.25 -4.35 26.63
C GLU A 328 5.82 -2.94 26.61
N MET A 329 4.93 -1.97 26.43
CA MET A 329 5.23 -0.53 26.48
C MET A 329 4.60 0.07 27.74
N PRO A 330 5.28 0.00 28.91
CA PRO A 330 4.74 0.51 30.16
C PRO A 330 4.73 2.05 30.19
N HIS A 331 4.11 2.60 31.24
CA HIS A 331 4.28 4.03 31.54
C HIS A 331 5.75 4.34 31.86
N PRO A 332 6.27 5.50 31.41
CA PRO A 332 7.67 5.83 31.58
C PRO A 332 8.04 5.99 33.07
N SER A 333 9.14 5.37 33.48
CA SER A 333 9.76 5.53 34.77
C SER A 333 10.32 6.94 34.95
N ARG A 334 10.70 7.35 36.21
CA ARG A 334 11.28 8.66 36.45
C ARG A 334 12.51 8.94 35.59
N ARG A 335 13.38 7.95 35.36
CA ARG A 335 14.57 8.09 34.53
C ARG A 335 14.18 8.31 33.05
N GLU A 336 13.21 7.55 32.57
CA GLU A 336 12.72 7.66 31.18
C GLU A 336 11.97 8.98 30.95
N ARG A 337 11.14 9.43 31.94
CA ARG A 337 10.51 10.75 31.89
C ARG A 337 11.53 11.88 31.70
N ARG A 338 12.64 11.83 32.43
CA ARG A 338 13.73 12.79 32.27
C ARG A 338 14.28 12.80 30.85
N LEU A 339 14.56 11.60 30.27
CA LEU A 339 15.05 11.49 28.92
C LEU A 339 14.01 11.99 27.89
N ILE A 340 12.71 11.72 28.11
CA ILE A 340 11.65 12.20 27.24
C ILE A 340 11.56 13.72 27.24
N PHE A 341 11.57 14.34 28.45
CA PHE A 341 11.63 15.80 28.60
C PHE A 341 12.83 16.37 27.86
N GLN A 342 14.02 15.83 28.05
CA GLN A 342 15.25 16.28 27.41
C GLN A 342 15.15 16.16 25.88
N THR A 343 14.64 15.05 25.37
CA THR A 343 14.50 14.83 23.91
C THR A 343 13.49 15.79 23.31
N VAL A 344 12.34 16.01 23.94
CA VAL A 344 11.31 16.92 23.44
C VAL A 344 11.75 18.36 23.48
N THR A 345 12.40 18.77 24.60
CA THR A 345 12.85 20.14 24.80
C THR A 345 14.15 20.48 24.07
N SER A 346 14.89 19.49 23.54
CA SER A 346 16.12 19.73 22.76
C SER A 346 15.91 20.61 21.53
N LYS A 347 14.67 20.62 20.99
CA LYS A 347 14.26 21.45 19.84
C LYS A 347 13.64 22.79 20.26
N MET A 348 13.57 23.10 21.57
CA MET A 348 12.90 24.28 22.11
C MET A 348 13.91 25.21 22.80
N ASN A 349 13.64 26.52 22.75
CA ASN A 349 14.46 27.52 23.46
C ASN A 349 13.95 27.65 24.88
N LEU A 350 14.66 27.03 25.84
CA LEU A 350 14.36 27.11 27.27
C LEU A 350 15.10 28.30 27.91
N GLY A 351 14.45 28.92 28.88
CA GLY A 351 15.11 29.89 29.76
C GLY A 351 16.11 29.23 30.72
N PRO A 352 17.15 29.93 31.16
CA PRO A 352 18.15 29.39 32.08
C PRO A 352 17.56 28.98 33.43
N ASP A 353 16.42 29.54 33.81
CA ASP A 353 15.76 29.31 35.10
C ASP A 353 14.80 28.12 35.10
N VAL A 354 14.67 27.38 33.96
CA VAL A 354 13.78 26.25 33.86
C VAL A 354 14.46 24.98 34.33
N ASP A 355 14.05 24.49 35.51
CA ASP A 355 14.48 23.18 35.99
C ASP A 355 13.46 22.10 35.60
N LEU A 356 13.87 21.19 34.69
CA LEU A 356 13.03 20.08 34.24
C LEU A 356 12.89 18.99 35.33
N GLU A 357 13.81 18.92 36.30
CA GLU A 357 13.78 17.90 37.36
C GLU A 357 12.57 18.05 38.28
N ASP A 358 12.12 19.30 38.53
CA ASP A 358 10.91 19.57 39.30
C ASP A 358 9.67 18.90 38.69
N TYR A 359 9.54 18.93 37.36
CA TYR A 359 8.42 18.31 36.64
C TYR A 359 8.54 16.79 36.58
N VAL A 360 9.76 16.27 36.48
CA VAL A 360 10.04 14.82 36.47
C VAL A 360 9.76 14.17 37.83
N SER A 361 10.00 14.91 38.93
CA SER A 361 9.85 14.39 40.29
C SER A 361 8.39 14.30 40.76
N ARG A 362 7.47 14.95 40.06
CA ARG A 362 6.04 14.92 40.43
C ARG A 362 5.48 13.48 40.33
N PRO A 363 4.64 13.08 41.29
CA PRO A 363 4.18 11.69 41.42
C PRO A 363 3.17 11.23 40.35
N ASP A 364 2.73 12.12 39.44
CA ASP A 364 1.71 11.80 38.44
C ASP A 364 2.20 10.74 37.45
N SER A 365 1.33 9.79 37.12
CA SER A 365 1.59 8.78 36.10
C SER A 365 1.34 9.38 34.72
N LEU A 366 2.35 10.04 34.14
CA LEU A 366 2.24 10.69 32.83
C LEU A 366 2.65 9.74 31.72
N SER A 367 1.89 9.73 30.62
CA SER A 367 2.29 9.09 29.37
C SER A 367 3.27 9.98 28.59
N SER A 368 4.05 9.36 27.69
CA SER A 368 5.00 10.10 26.84
C SER A 368 4.30 11.16 25.98
N ALA A 369 3.09 10.89 25.54
CA ALA A 369 2.28 11.84 24.77
C ALA A 369 1.83 13.04 25.63
N GLN A 370 1.47 12.81 26.89
CA GLN A 370 1.13 13.91 27.83
C GLN A 370 2.35 14.81 28.11
N ILE A 371 3.53 14.23 28.30
CA ILE A 371 4.77 15.00 28.46
C ILE A 371 5.02 15.88 27.21
N ALA A 372 4.89 15.33 26.02
CA ALA A 372 5.02 16.11 24.79
C ALA A 372 3.96 17.22 24.68
N SER A 373 2.71 16.93 25.08
CA SER A 373 1.63 17.93 25.11
C SER A 373 1.90 19.06 26.12
N ILE A 374 2.47 18.76 27.28
CA ILE A 374 2.85 19.76 28.27
C ILE A 374 3.93 20.68 27.71
N CYS A 375 4.98 20.11 27.09
CA CYS A 375 6.05 20.90 26.48
C CYS A 375 5.52 21.80 25.35
N GLN A 376 4.65 21.24 24.51
CA GLN A 376 4.02 21.99 23.41
C GLN A 376 3.10 23.11 23.93
N ALA A 377 2.30 22.84 24.97
CA ALA A 377 1.43 23.84 25.58
C ALA A 377 2.26 24.98 26.24
N ALA A 378 3.38 24.66 26.89
CA ALA A 378 4.29 25.66 27.42
C ALA A 378 4.89 26.56 26.31
N GLY A 379 5.27 25.96 25.17
CA GLY A 379 5.71 26.70 24.00
C GLY A 379 4.61 27.63 23.45
N LEU A 380 3.36 27.16 23.36
CA LEU A 380 2.22 27.99 22.96
C LEU A 380 1.93 29.16 23.90
N GLN A 381 2.13 28.97 25.22
CA GLN A 381 1.98 30.07 26.18
C GLN A 381 3.06 31.15 25.98
N ALA A 382 4.32 30.74 25.71
CA ALA A 382 5.40 31.69 25.39
C ALA A 382 5.08 32.49 24.09
N VAL A 383 4.58 31.82 23.07
CA VAL A 383 4.16 32.48 21.81
C VAL A 383 2.99 33.44 22.02
N ARG A 384 1.97 33.07 22.79
CA ARG A 384 0.84 33.97 23.15
C ARG A 384 1.31 35.26 23.87
N LYS A 385 2.39 35.13 24.64
CA LYS A 385 3.01 36.26 25.36
C LYS A 385 4.09 36.96 24.51
N ASN A 386 4.18 36.66 23.20
CA ASN A 386 5.19 37.21 22.26
C ASN A 386 6.64 37.04 22.73
N ARG A 387 6.98 35.89 23.30
CA ARG A 387 8.34 35.57 23.75
C ARG A 387 8.93 34.41 22.96
N TYR A 388 10.25 34.51 22.73
CA TYR A 388 11.01 33.44 22.04
C TYR A 388 11.61 32.41 23.00
N VAL A 389 11.48 32.63 24.32
CA VAL A 389 12.04 31.80 25.36
C VAL A 389 10.91 31.33 26.28
N ILE A 390 10.92 30.06 26.64
CA ILE A 390 9.93 29.45 27.53
C ILE A 390 10.40 29.62 28.98
N LEU A 391 9.53 30.14 29.85
CA LEU A 391 9.80 30.37 31.25
C LEU A 391 9.15 29.29 32.12
N PRO A 392 9.59 29.12 33.41
CA PRO A 392 8.99 28.17 34.37
C PRO A 392 7.48 28.37 34.54
N VAL A 393 7.04 29.64 34.57
CA VAL A 393 5.60 29.97 34.71
C VAL A 393 4.75 29.39 33.58
N ASP A 394 5.28 29.37 32.37
CA ASP A 394 4.56 28.81 31.19
C ASP A 394 4.42 27.28 31.30
N PHE A 395 5.43 26.58 31.84
CA PHE A 395 5.35 25.16 32.15
C PHE A 395 4.33 24.85 33.25
N GLU A 396 4.23 25.69 34.29
CA GLU A 396 3.24 25.50 35.34
C GLU A 396 1.81 25.69 34.85
N GLU A 397 1.57 26.72 34.03
CA GLU A 397 0.28 26.95 33.40
C GLU A 397 -0.11 25.79 32.48
N ALA A 398 0.85 25.31 31.66
CA ALA A 398 0.69 24.17 30.77
C ALA A 398 0.40 22.87 31.54
N TRP A 399 1.15 22.61 32.60
CA TRP A 399 0.93 21.45 33.47
C TRP A 399 -0.50 21.45 34.04
N LYS A 400 -0.92 22.54 34.65
CA LYS A 400 -2.26 22.67 35.20
C LYS A 400 -3.37 22.46 34.12
N SER A 401 -3.11 22.90 32.89
CA SER A 401 -4.10 22.78 31.81
C SER A 401 -4.19 21.36 31.27
N VAL A 402 -3.10 20.61 31.19
CA VAL A 402 -3.05 19.25 30.65
C VAL A 402 -3.49 18.21 31.67
N VAL A 403 -2.99 18.33 32.92
CA VAL A 403 -3.32 17.37 34.00
C VAL A 403 -4.76 17.52 34.43
N LYS A 404 -5.30 18.75 34.64
CA LYS A 404 -6.72 18.95 34.92
C LYS A 404 -7.67 18.43 33.85
N LYS A 405 -7.33 18.60 32.57
CA LYS A 405 -8.14 18.01 31.47
C LYS A 405 -8.15 16.48 31.50
N SER A 406 -7.04 15.87 31.94
CA SER A 406 -6.98 14.42 32.05
C SER A 406 -7.87 13.89 33.18
N ASP A 407 -7.95 14.60 34.31
CA ASP A 407 -8.80 14.22 35.41
C ASP A 407 -10.28 14.40 35.09
N GLU A 408 -10.66 15.49 34.42
CA GLU A 408 -12.05 15.72 33.94
C GLU A 408 -12.50 14.65 32.94
N THR A 409 -11.66 14.21 32.04
CA THR A 409 -12.00 13.10 31.11
C THR A 409 -12.17 11.77 31.84
N HIS A 410 -11.39 11.50 32.90
CA HIS A 410 -11.56 10.33 33.75
C HIS A 410 -12.83 10.38 34.61
N GLU A 411 -13.23 11.57 35.12
CA GLU A 411 -14.49 11.73 35.81
C GLU A 411 -15.71 11.55 34.91
N PHE A 412 -15.70 12.07 33.68
CA PHE A 412 -16.76 11.82 32.70
C PHE A 412 -16.93 10.33 32.37
N CYS A 413 -15.84 9.58 32.25
CA CYS A 413 -15.93 8.13 32.07
C CYS A 413 -16.48 7.40 33.31
N LYS A 414 -16.14 7.86 34.52
CA LYS A 414 -16.68 7.28 35.75
C LYS A 414 -18.18 7.56 35.91
N TYR A 415 -18.64 8.78 35.59
CA TYR A 415 -20.06 9.13 35.61
C TYR A 415 -20.87 8.33 34.58
N ARG A 416 -20.33 8.07 33.39
CA ARG A 416 -20.99 7.27 32.36
C ARG A 416 -21.11 5.78 32.76
N LEU A 417 -20.08 5.22 33.35
CA LEU A 417 -20.12 3.85 33.89
C LEU A 417 -21.08 3.70 35.08
N SER A 418 -21.28 4.75 35.90
CA SER A 418 -22.22 4.73 37.01
C SER A 418 -23.67 4.92 36.55
N LEU A 419 -23.93 5.66 35.46
CA LEU A 419 -25.25 5.81 34.85
C LEU A 419 -25.70 4.51 34.19
N ASP A 420 -24.83 3.85 33.42
CA ASP A 420 -25.11 2.56 32.81
C ASP A 420 -25.36 1.45 33.85
N ALA A 421 -24.67 1.49 35.00
CA ALA A 421 -24.91 0.56 36.10
C ALA A 421 -26.24 0.81 36.83
N THR A 422 -26.70 2.05 36.91
CA THR A 422 -28.00 2.40 37.52
C THR A 422 -29.17 2.13 36.58
N GLU A 423 -29.02 2.30 35.26
CA GLU A 423 -30.05 1.90 34.30
C GLU A 423 -30.17 0.37 34.21
N PHE A 424 -29.08 -0.40 34.30
CA PHE A 424 -29.12 -1.85 34.35
C PHE A 424 -29.77 -2.39 35.64
N ALA A 425 -29.57 -1.71 36.78
CA ALA A 425 -30.20 -2.09 38.05
C ALA A 425 -31.72 -1.77 38.06
N LEU A 426 -32.16 -0.73 37.36
CA LEU A 426 -33.58 -0.37 37.23
C LEU A 426 -34.31 -1.31 36.25
N THR A 427 -33.64 -1.87 35.27
CA THR A 427 -34.24 -2.81 34.30
C THR A 427 -34.41 -4.23 34.86
N ILE A 428 -33.70 -4.57 35.95
CA ILE A 428 -33.83 -5.87 36.63
C ILE A 428 -34.89 -5.84 37.73
N LEU A 429 -35.36 -4.61 38.16
CA LEU A 429 -36.37 -4.41 39.21
C LEU A 429 -37.78 -4.07 38.68
N LEU A 430 -37.95 -3.98 37.38
CA LEU A 430 -39.23 -3.93 36.67
C LEU A 430 -39.44 -5.25 35.90
#